data_dd3e8859bd7251c3f3ec51c1c9404eef
#
_entry.id   dd3e8859bd7251c3f3ec51c1c9404eef
#
_cell.length_a   1.000
_cell.length_b   1.000
_cell.length_c   1.000
_cell.angle_alpha   90.00
_cell.angle_beta   90.00
_cell.angle_gamma   90.00
#
_symmetry.space_group_name_H-M   'P 1'
#
loop_
_entity.id
_entity.type
_entity.pdbx_description
1 polymer ?
#
loop_
_entity_poly.entity_id
_entity_poly.type
_entity_poly.pdbx_seq_one_letter_code
_entity_poly.pdbx_strand_id
1 'polypeptide(L)'
;DNVSMYHLRVPITEKELAAYYSFRWEMLRKPLRQPEGSERDAYDAMAHHQMVVDESGKTVAVGRLYINADNEASIRFLAVDPNVQAKGLGTLVAMTLESVARQEGVKRVVCSAREDAMAFFAKLGFLNQGEITTPQSTPVRHFLMIKPVATLDDILHRPDWCGQLQQAW
;
A
#
# COMPACT_ATOMS: atom_id res chain seq x y z
N ASP A 1 23.00 -20.74 5.14
CA ASP A 1 21.63 -20.25 5.14
C ASP A 1 21.61 -18.77 5.48
N ASN A 2 21.79 -17.96 4.46
CA ASN A 2 21.68 -16.51 4.61
C ASN A 2 20.20 -16.11 4.61
N VAL A 3 19.58 -16.11 5.79
CA VAL A 3 18.30 -15.47 5.97
C VAL A 3 18.56 -13.97 5.96
N SER A 4 18.29 -13.32 4.84
CA SER A 4 18.36 -11.85 4.76
C SER A 4 17.36 -11.26 5.74
N MET A 5 17.83 -10.42 6.64
CA MET A 5 16.96 -9.72 7.58
C MET A 5 16.47 -8.42 6.96
N TYR A 6 15.15 -8.25 6.97
CA TYR A 6 14.48 -7.03 6.55
C TYR A 6 13.81 -6.39 7.76
N HIS A 7 13.84 -5.07 7.81
CA HIS A 7 13.24 -4.31 8.91
C HIS A 7 12.13 -3.41 8.37
N LEU A 8 10.94 -3.62 8.91
CA LEU A 8 9.80 -2.75 8.64
C LEU A 8 9.92 -1.50 9.52
N ARG A 9 9.81 -0.32 8.93
CA ARG A 9 9.96 0.95 9.64
C ARG A 9 8.97 1.99 9.15
N VAL A 10 8.60 2.89 10.08
CA VAL A 10 7.98 4.16 9.72
C VAL A 10 9.12 5.16 9.54
N PRO A 11 9.25 5.83 8.37
CA PRO A 11 10.28 6.85 8.21
C PRO A 11 9.96 8.07 9.08
N ILE A 12 10.87 8.44 9.98
CA ILE A 12 10.66 9.54 10.93
C ILE A 12 11.78 10.57 10.84
N THR A 13 13.04 10.12 10.83
CA THR A 13 14.18 11.02 10.76
C THR A 13 14.31 11.64 9.38
N GLU A 14 15.02 12.78 9.30
CA GLU A 14 15.30 13.42 7.99
C GLU A 14 16.00 12.45 7.04
N LYS A 15 16.93 11.65 7.54
CA LYS A 15 17.66 10.67 6.75
C LYS A 15 16.73 9.57 6.24
N GLU A 16 15.86 9.05 7.10
CA GLU A 16 14.89 8.03 6.73
C GLU A 16 13.88 8.55 5.70
N LEU A 17 13.36 9.76 5.92
CA LEU A 17 12.42 10.39 4.98
C LEU A 17 13.08 10.66 3.63
N ALA A 18 14.33 11.13 3.62
CA ALA A 18 15.07 11.35 2.38
C ALA A 18 15.25 10.04 1.59
N ALA A 19 15.63 8.96 2.27
CA ALA A 19 15.78 7.64 1.65
C ALA A 19 14.44 7.09 1.15
N TYR A 20 13.39 7.27 1.93
CA TYR A 20 12.02 6.86 1.61
C TYR A 20 11.53 7.54 0.31
N TYR A 21 11.62 8.87 0.23
CA TYR A 21 11.18 9.60 -0.96
C TYR A 21 12.08 9.39 -2.16
N SER A 22 13.39 9.26 -1.95
CA SER A 22 14.33 8.94 -3.03
C SER A 22 13.99 7.60 -3.67
N PHE A 23 13.71 6.58 -2.87
CA PHE A 23 13.30 5.27 -3.36
C PHE A 23 11.98 5.35 -4.13
N ARG A 24 10.98 6.07 -3.59
CA ARG A 24 9.70 6.28 -4.26
C ARG A 24 9.91 6.91 -5.65
N TRP A 25 10.75 7.93 -5.73
CA TRP A 25 11.05 8.57 -7.01
C TRP A 25 11.74 7.60 -7.98
N GLU A 26 12.78 6.91 -7.53
CA GLU A 26 13.54 5.97 -8.37
C GLU A 26 12.66 4.87 -8.95
N MET A 27 11.72 4.36 -8.15
CA MET A 27 10.87 3.24 -8.58
C MET A 27 9.67 3.68 -9.42
N LEU A 28 9.07 4.83 -9.11
CA LEU A 28 7.74 5.19 -9.63
C LEU A 28 7.74 6.41 -10.55
N ARG A 29 8.79 7.23 -10.56
CA ARG A 29 8.84 8.46 -11.36
C ARG A 29 9.99 8.50 -12.33
N LYS A 30 11.17 8.10 -11.90
CA LYS A 30 12.36 8.06 -12.75
C LYS A 30 12.15 7.24 -14.03
N PRO A 31 11.53 6.03 -13.98
CA PRO A 31 11.26 5.27 -15.21
C PRO A 31 10.33 5.98 -16.18
N LEU A 32 9.51 6.91 -15.70
CA LEU A 32 8.62 7.74 -16.51
C LEU A 32 9.26 9.08 -16.90
N ARG A 33 10.55 9.27 -16.63
CA ARG A 33 11.30 10.50 -16.88
C ARG A 33 10.73 11.73 -16.21
N GLN A 34 10.12 11.53 -15.04
CA GLN A 34 9.58 12.61 -14.21
C GLN A 34 10.66 13.16 -13.27
N PRO A 35 10.66 14.48 -12.98
CA PRO A 35 11.70 15.09 -12.13
C PRO A 35 11.60 14.66 -10.68
N GLU A 36 12.72 14.79 -9.96
CA GLU A 36 12.71 14.66 -8.50
C GLU A 36 11.75 15.66 -7.89
N GLY A 37 11.00 15.22 -6.90
CA GLY A 37 9.91 15.96 -6.29
C GLY A 37 8.54 15.57 -6.81
N SER A 38 8.46 15.01 -8.04
CA SER A 38 7.19 14.54 -8.63
C SER A 38 6.59 13.35 -7.88
N GLU A 39 7.36 12.69 -7.02
CA GLU A 39 6.91 11.56 -6.19
C GLU A 39 6.08 12.00 -4.99
N ARG A 40 6.04 13.29 -4.68
CA ARG A 40 5.32 13.83 -3.51
C ARG A 40 4.05 14.53 -3.92
N ASP A 41 3.08 14.54 -3.00
CA ASP A 41 1.85 15.32 -3.13
C ASP A 41 1.47 15.97 -1.81
N ALA A 42 0.37 16.74 -1.82
CA ALA A 42 -0.08 17.49 -0.65
C ALA A 42 -0.53 16.59 0.52
N TYR A 43 -0.83 15.32 0.26
CA TYR A 43 -1.31 14.38 1.27
C TYR A 43 -0.20 13.74 2.07
N ASP A 44 1.04 13.82 1.61
CA ASP A 44 2.18 13.17 2.28
C ASP A 44 2.38 13.65 3.72
N ALA A 45 2.07 14.90 4.02
CA ALA A 45 2.21 15.45 5.36
C ALA A 45 1.27 14.80 6.38
N MET A 46 0.12 14.25 5.93
CA MET A 46 -0.91 13.68 6.80
C MET A 46 -1.06 12.16 6.62
N ALA A 47 -0.28 11.57 5.74
CA ALA A 47 -0.40 10.16 5.42
C ALA A 47 0.39 9.27 6.40
N HIS A 48 0.06 7.98 6.40
CA HIS A 48 0.84 6.96 7.07
C HIS A 48 1.83 6.36 6.08
N HIS A 49 3.10 6.36 6.45
CA HIS A 49 4.19 5.89 5.59
C HIS A 49 4.82 4.64 6.15
N GLN A 50 5.13 3.69 5.27
CA GLN A 50 5.86 2.48 5.64
C GLN A 50 7.02 2.26 4.69
N MET A 51 8.14 1.79 5.24
CA MET A 51 9.29 1.39 4.46
C MET A 51 9.86 0.08 5.01
N VAL A 52 10.57 -0.61 4.15
CA VAL A 52 11.37 -1.78 4.53
C VAL A 52 12.81 -1.48 4.14
N VAL A 53 13.72 -1.74 5.05
CA VAL A 53 15.16 -1.64 4.81
C VAL A 53 15.81 -3.02 4.95
N ASP A 54 16.89 -3.25 4.22
CA ASP A 54 17.69 -4.45 4.35
C ASP A 54 18.70 -4.32 5.51
N GLU A 55 19.54 -5.34 5.70
CA GLU A 55 20.56 -5.36 6.76
C GLU A 55 21.55 -4.20 6.66
N SER A 56 21.81 -3.71 5.46
CA SER A 56 22.73 -2.57 5.24
C SER A 56 22.06 -1.22 5.46
N GLY A 57 20.74 -1.19 5.73
CA GLY A 57 19.98 0.03 5.87
C GLY A 57 19.46 0.58 4.55
N LYS A 58 19.61 -0.15 3.45
CA LYS A 58 19.09 0.28 2.13
C LYS A 58 17.57 0.09 2.10
N THR A 59 16.86 1.12 1.63
CA THR A 59 15.41 1.02 1.40
C THR A 59 15.13 0.07 0.24
N VAL A 60 14.25 -0.90 0.46
CA VAL A 60 13.91 -1.93 -0.54
C VAL A 60 12.41 -2.02 -0.83
N ALA A 61 11.57 -1.40 -0.02
CA ALA A 61 10.14 -1.32 -0.26
C ALA A 61 9.55 -0.10 0.44
N VAL A 62 8.50 0.46 -0.13
CA VAL A 62 7.77 1.61 0.43
C VAL A 62 6.29 1.48 0.13
N GLY A 63 5.46 2.19 0.90
CA GLY A 63 4.05 2.33 0.65
C GLY A 63 3.45 3.43 1.50
N ARG A 64 2.29 3.95 1.07
CA ARG A 64 1.60 5.03 1.76
C ARG A 64 0.11 4.72 1.90
N LEU A 65 -0.44 5.02 3.08
CA LEU A 65 -1.87 5.01 3.34
C LEU A 65 -2.32 6.44 3.64
N TYR A 66 -3.32 6.92 2.93
CA TYR A 66 -3.99 8.18 3.22
C TYR A 66 -5.44 7.94 3.56
N ILE A 67 -5.91 8.56 4.64
CA ILE A 67 -7.30 8.45 5.10
C ILE A 67 -7.95 9.82 4.85
N ASN A 68 -9.00 9.84 4.01
CA ASN A 68 -9.68 11.07 3.66
C ASN A 68 -10.78 11.45 4.68
N ALA A 69 -11.44 12.60 4.44
CA ALA A 69 -12.48 13.11 5.33
C ALA A 69 -13.70 12.20 5.42
N ASP A 70 -13.94 11.36 4.41
CA ASP A 70 -15.05 10.39 4.37
C ASP A 70 -14.69 9.06 5.05
N ASN A 71 -13.57 9.03 5.75
CA ASN A 71 -13.06 7.84 6.44
C ASN A 71 -12.81 6.66 5.50
N GLU A 72 -12.36 6.96 4.28
CA GLU A 72 -11.94 6.00 3.28
C GLU A 72 -10.42 6.07 3.16
N ALA A 73 -9.77 4.92 3.18
CA ALA A 73 -8.32 4.85 3.05
C ALA A 73 -7.91 4.49 1.63
N SER A 74 -6.80 5.04 1.17
CA SER A 74 -6.17 4.67 -0.09
C SER A 74 -4.72 4.27 0.10
N ILE A 75 -4.32 3.19 -0.54
CA ILE A 75 -2.92 2.77 -0.63
C ILE A 75 -2.37 3.29 -1.96
N ARG A 76 -1.26 4.03 -1.89
CA ARG A 76 -0.54 4.54 -3.05
C ARG A 76 0.96 4.40 -2.86
N PHE A 77 1.69 4.55 -3.95
CA PHE A 77 3.15 4.55 -3.96
C PHE A 77 3.75 3.29 -3.34
N LEU A 78 3.08 2.15 -3.58
CA LEU A 78 3.60 0.85 -3.19
C LEU A 78 4.63 0.41 -4.23
N ALA A 79 5.85 0.19 -3.79
CA ALA A 79 6.94 -0.21 -4.67
C ALA A 79 7.93 -1.11 -3.93
N VAL A 80 8.49 -2.07 -4.65
CA VAL A 80 9.51 -3.00 -4.15
C VAL A 80 10.67 -3.01 -5.11
N ASP A 81 11.90 -3.00 -4.59
CA ASP A 81 13.11 -3.13 -5.38
C ASP A 81 13.03 -4.42 -6.22
N PRO A 82 13.22 -4.34 -7.56
CA PRO A 82 13.15 -5.52 -8.41
C PRO A 82 14.15 -6.62 -8.03
N ASN A 83 15.26 -6.26 -7.42
CA ASN A 83 16.29 -7.22 -7.00
C ASN A 83 15.91 -8.06 -5.78
N VAL A 84 14.86 -7.67 -5.07
CA VAL A 84 14.38 -8.37 -3.87
C VAL A 84 12.89 -8.74 -3.97
N GLN A 85 12.34 -8.76 -5.17
CA GLN A 85 10.97 -9.23 -5.39
C GLN A 85 10.85 -10.72 -5.06
N ALA A 86 9.62 -11.19 -4.86
CA ALA A 86 9.29 -12.55 -4.42
C ALA A 86 9.73 -12.87 -2.98
N LYS A 87 10.07 -11.86 -2.17
CA LYS A 87 10.34 -12.03 -0.73
C LYS A 87 9.13 -11.68 0.14
N GLY A 88 8.00 -11.32 -0.46
CA GLY A 88 6.79 -10.94 0.27
C GLY A 88 6.84 -9.54 0.87
N LEU A 89 7.78 -8.68 0.45
CA LEU A 89 7.93 -7.34 1.03
C LEU A 89 6.77 -6.41 0.67
N GLY A 90 6.26 -6.49 -0.55
CA GLY A 90 5.08 -5.72 -0.95
C GLY A 90 3.85 -6.11 -0.15
N THR A 91 3.65 -7.40 0.08
CA THR A 91 2.60 -7.92 0.93
C THR A 91 2.73 -7.42 2.36
N LEU A 92 3.95 -7.45 2.91
CA LEU A 92 4.23 -6.96 4.26
C LEU A 92 3.84 -5.49 4.41
N VAL A 93 4.25 -4.64 3.46
CA VAL A 93 3.92 -3.22 3.48
C VAL A 93 2.40 -3.01 3.36
N ALA A 94 1.75 -3.67 2.40
CA ALA A 94 0.31 -3.52 2.18
C ALA A 94 -0.50 -3.99 3.39
N MET A 95 -0.16 -5.13 4.00
CA MET A 95 -0.85 -5.64 5.18
C MET A 95 -0.63 -4.76 6.41
N THR A 96 0.56 -4.17 6.55
CA THR A 96 0.83 -3.24 7.64
C THR A 96 0.00 -1.97 7.49
N LEU A 97 -0.10 -1.42 6.29
CA LEU A 97 -0.93 -0.26 6.01
C LEU A 97 -2.43 -0.56 6.21
N GLU A 98 -2.88 -1.74 5.80
CA GLU A 98 -4.25 -2.19 6.05
C GLU A 98 -4.54 -2.30 7.56
N SER A 99 -3.59 -2.78 8.34
CA SER A 99 -3.71 -2.85 9.80
C SER A 99 -3.89 -1.45 10.41
N VAL A 100 -3.16 -0.45 9.92
CA VAL A 100 -3.35 0.94 10.33
C VAL A 100 -4.75 1.42 9.98
N ALA A 101 -5.24 1.14 8.78
CA ALA A 101 -6.60 1.50 8.36
C ALA A 101 -7.64 0.89 9.29
N ARG A 102 -7.46 -0.38 9.66
CA ARG A 102 -8.36 -1.08 10.58
C ARG A 102 -8.35 -0.44 11.97
N GLN A 103 -7.19 -0.07 12.49
CA GLN A 103 -7.04 0.60 13.79
C GLN A 103 -7.71 1.97 13.79
N GLU A 104 -7.70 2.67 12.66
CA GLU A 104 -8.33 3.98 12.51
C GLU A 104 -9.84 3.90 12.24
N GLY A 105 -10.41 2.68 12.20
CA GLY A 105 -11.83 2.50 12.00
C GLY A 105 -12.31 2.70 10.57
N VAL A 106 -11.41 2.60 9.60
CA VAL A 106 -11.73 2.71 8.18
C VAL A 106 -12.48 1.46 7.73
N LYS A 107 -13.54 1.63 6.95
CA LYS A 107 -14.37 0.51 6.50
C LYS A 107 -13.90 -0.12 5.20
N ARG A 108 -13.13 0.60 4.40
CA ARG A 108 -12.60 0.07 3.14
C ARG A 108 -11.29 0.76 2.77
N VAL A 109 -10.46 0.01 2.05
CA VAL A 109 -9.22 0.51 1.47
C VAL A 109 -9.34 0.45 -0.03
N VAL A 110 -9.00 1.53 -0.70
CA VAL A 110 -9.02 1.60 -2.16
C VAL A 110 -7.59 1.73 -2.69
N CYS A 111 -7.39 1.30 -3.93
CA CYS A 111 -6.15 1.59 -4.65
C CYS A 111 -6.45 1.76 -6.13
N SER A 112 -5.61 2.55 -6.80
CA SER A 112 -5.56 2.63 -8.25
C SER A 112 -4.41 1.73 -8.70
N ALA A 113 -4.74 0.50 -9.05
CA ALA A 113 -3.74 -0.51 -9.38
C ALA A 113 -3.37 -0.44 -10.86
N ARG A 114 -2.06 -0.45 -11.16
CA ARG A 114 -1.57 -0.68 -12.51
C ARG A 114 -2.04 -2.06 -12.96
N GLU A 115 -2.28 -2.23 -14.25
CA GLU A 115 -2.73 -3.51 -14.80
C GLU A 115 -1.83 -4.68 -14.38
N ASP A 116 -0.51 -4.47 -14.38
CA ASP A 116 0.46 -5.49 -13.98
C ASP A 116 0.53 -5.76 -12.46
N ALA A 117 -0.10 -4.93 -11.65
CA ALA A 117 -0.18 -5.12 -10.20
C ALA A 117 -1.54 -5.66 -9.73
N MET A 118 -2.50 -5.85 -10.62
CA MET A 118 -3.85 -6.27 -10.25
C MET A 118 -3.86 -7.65 -9.59
N ALA A 119 -3.07 -8.59 -10.09
CA ALA A 119 -2.99 -9.94 -9.51
C ALA A 119 -2.45 -9.90 -8.08
N PHE A 120 -1.49 -9.02 -7.80
CA PHE A 120 -0.95 -8.81 -6.46
C PHE A 120 -2.05 -8.34 -5.49
N PHE A 121 -2.79 -7.31 -5.87
CA PHE A 121 -3.87 -6.78 -5.02
C PHE A 121 -5.03 -7.76 -4.88
N ALA A 122 -5.36 -8.51 -5.94
CA ALA A 122 -6.41 -9.53 -5.87
C ALA A 122 -6.08 -10.61 -4.83
N LYS A 123 -4.82 -11.04 -4.74
CA LYS A 123 -4.37 -12.01 -3.73
C LYS A 123 -4.49 -11.47 -2.31
N LEU A 124 -4.43 -10.14 -2.13
CA LEU A 124 -4.63 -9.50 -0.85
C LEU A 124 -6.12 -9.31 -0.50
N GLY A 125 -7.03 -9.68 -1.39
CA GLY A 125 -8.47 -9.56 -1.17
C GLY A 125 -9.11 -8.32 -1.77
N PHE A 126 -8.38 -7.56 -2.58
CA PHE A 126 -8.96 -6.42 -3.31
C PHE A 126 -9.80 -6.89 -4.48
N LEU A 127 -10.93 -6.22 -4.69
CA LEU A 127 -11.89 -6.53 -5.75
C LEU A 127 -11.80 -5.47 -6.85
N ASN A 128 -11.69 -5.91 -8.09
CA ASN A 128 -11.64 -5.02 -9.25
C ASN A 128 -13.00 -4.36 -9.47
N GLN A 129 -13.01 -3.01 -9.53
CA GLN A 129 -14.20 -2.20 -9.77
C GLN A 129 -14.23 -1.59 -11.17
N GLY A 130 -13.22 -1.86 -12.00
CA GLY A 130 -13.17 -1.39 -13.36
C GLY A 130 -12.03 -0.43 -13.64
N GLU A 131 -11.82 -0.18 -14.93
CA GLU A 131 -10.75 0.68 -15.41
C GLU A 131 -11.01 2.14 -15.05
N ILE A 132 -9.94 2.84 -14.65
CA ILE A 132 -9.97 4.26 -14.34
C ILE A 132 -9.40 5.02 -15.53
N THR A 133 -10.04 6.13 -15.89
CA THR A 133 -9.49 7.06 -16.89
C THR A 133 -8.24 7.71 -16.31
N THR A 134 -7.12 7.55 -17.00
CA THR A 134 -5.84 8.16 -16.64
C THR A 134 -5.43 9.21 -17.65
N PRO A 135 -4.55 10.18 -17.26
CA PRO A 135 -4.00 11.13 -18.23
C PRO A 135 -3.29 10.42 -19.39
N GLN A 136 -3.31 11.02 -20.57
CA GLN A 136 -2.61 10.47 -21.75
C GLN A 136 -1.12 10.24 -21.53
N SER A 137 -0.51 10.97 -20.58
CA SER A 137 0.88 10.79 -20.20
C SER A 137 1.15 9.53 -19.39
N THR A 138 0.09 8.83 -18.96
CA THR A 138 0.21 7.60 -18.17
C THR A 138 0.21 6.40 -19.12
N PRO A 139 1.33 5.70 -19.29
CA PRO A 139 1.46 4.66 -20.32
C PRO A 139 0.78 3.34 -19.98
N VAL A 140 0.33 3.15 -18.75
CA VAL A 140 -0.23 1.87 -18.26
C VAL A 140 -1.67 2.08 -17.81
N ARG A 141 -2.53 1.11 -18.17
CA ARG A 141 -3.92 1.09 -17.70
C ARG A 141 -3.96 0.92 -16.17
N HIS A 142 -4.90 1.62 -15.54
CA HIS A 142 -5.13 1.55 -14.10
C HIS A 142 -6.55 1.11 -13.81
N PHE A 143 -6.72 0.40 -12.71
CA PHE A 143 -8.01 -0.15 -12.28
C PHE A 143 -8.28 0.24 -10.83
N LEU A 144 -9.50 0.66 -10.54
CA LEU A 144 -9.92 0.86 -9.16
C LEU A 144 -10.13 -0.48 -8.50
N MET A 145 -9.47 -0.71 -7.38
CA MET A 145 -9.63 -1.93 -6.59
C MET A 145 -9.99 -1.56 -5.16
N ILE A 146 -10.89 -2.30 -4.57
CA ILE A 146 -11.44 -2.01 -3.24
C ILE A 146 -11.37 -3.25 -2.36
N LYS A 147 -10.93 -3.07 -1.12
CA LYS A 147 -10.98 -4.11 -0.10
C LYS A 147 -11.80 -3.63 1.10
N PRO A 148 -12.92 -4.29 1.42
CA PRO A 148 -13.62 -4.04 2.68
C PRO A 148 -12.74 -4.45 3.87
N VAL A 149 -12.74 -3.64 4.92
CA VAL A 149 -11.98 -3.90 6.15
C VAL A 149 -12.96 -4.01 7.31
N ALA A 150 -13.03 -5.19 7.92
CA ALA A 150 -13.82 -5.38 9.11
C ALA A 150 -13.11 -4.73 10.30
N THR A 151 -13.77 -3.80 10.97
CA THR A 151 -13.26 -3.22 12.22
C THR A 151 -13.58 -4.15 13.39
N LEU A 152 -12.89 -3.96 14.50
CA LEU A 152 -13.20 -4.70 15.71
C LEU A 152 -14.66 -4.47 16.16
N ASP A 153 -15.16 -3.25 15.99
CA ASP A 153 -16.54 -2.89 16.31
C ASP A 153 -17.53 -3.67 15.44
N ASP A 154 -17.26 -3.77 14.13
CA ASP A 154 -18.09 -4.56 13.21
C ASP A 154 -18.13 -6.03 13.62
N ILE A 155 -17.01 -6.59 14.06
CA ILE A 155 -16.91 -7.99 14.49
C ILE A 155 -17.73 -8.21 15.78
N LEU A 156 -17.59 -7.31 16.75
CA LEU A 156 -18.23 -7.44 18.05
C LEU A 156 -19.74 -7.17 18.02
N HIS A 157 -20.23 -6.36 17.10
CA HIS A 157 -21.61 -5.90 17.02
C HIS A 157 -22.41 -6.48 15.86
N ARG A 158 -21.91 -7.52 15.19
CA ARG A 158 -22.65 -8.25 14.16
C ARG A 158 -23.49 -9.36 14.78
N PRO A 159 -24.82 -9.21 14.86
CA PRO A 159 -25.66 -10.19 15.55
C PRO A 159 -25.71 -11.57 14.86
N ASP A 160 -25.42 -11.62 13.57
CA ASP A 160 -25.43 -12.85 12.76
C ASP A 160 -24.04 -13.41 12.46
N TRP A 161 -23.02 -12.86 13.09
CA TRP A 161 -21.61 -13.22 12.84
C TRP A 161 -21.36 -14.72 12.97
N CYS A 162 -21.81 -15.34 14.05
CA CYS A 162 -21.65 -16.78 14.28
C CYS A 162 -22.46 -17.62 13.27
N GLY A 163 -23.66 -17.16 12.90
CA GLY A 163 -24.50 -17.82 11.92
C GLY A 163 -23.87 -17.85 10.52
N GLN A 164 -23.23 -16.75 10.13
CA GLN A 164 -22.51 -16.67 8.86
C GLN A 164 -21.33 -17.64 8.81
N LEU A 165 -20.59 -17.79 9.90
CA LEU A 165 -19.49 -18.74 9.97
C LEU A 165 -19.98 -20.19 9.88
N GLN A 166 -21.09 -20.51 10.50
CA GLN A 166 -21.68 -21.85 10.44
C GLN A 166 -22.16 -22.20 9.03
N GLN A 167 -22.67 -21.24 8.28
CA GLN A 167 -23.10 -21.43 6.89
C GLN A 167 -21.92 -21.60 5.91
N ALA A 168 -20.74 -21.13 6.29
CA ALA A 168 -19.53 -21.25 5.45
C ALA A 168 -18.89 -22.64 5.51
N TRP A 169 -19.33 -23.50 6.42
CA TRP A 169 -18.87 -24.88 6.58
C TRP A 169 -19.80 -25.84 5.86
#